data_b8479847b2800f9d7390aab43ae272f0
#
_entry.id   b8479847b2800f9d7390aab43ae272f0
#
_cell.length_a   1.000
_cell.length_b   1.000
_cell.length_c   1.000
_cell.angle_alpha   90.00
_cell.angle_beta   90.00
_cell.angle_gamma   90.00
#
_symmetry.space_group_name_H-M   'P 1'
#
loop_
_entity.id
_entity.type
_entity.pdbx_description
1 polymer ?
#
loop_
_entity_poly.entity_id
_entity_poly.type
_entity_poly.pdbx_seq_one_letter_code
_entity_poly.pdbx_strand_id
1 'polypeptide(L)'
;MIKVLFVCTGNTCRSPMAEYYFNSEFEMQNPELAAAESRGLHAEEGCQMSANAKKVLEMRGVVRNTDDISHKSRQIDEEAIKNADFIYGITVHHEARLKEQFPEFANKIKSLPEDIGDPYGSSLEIYEKCFDEIKRSVDIIKKSLTGENLEC
;
A
#
# COMPACT_ATOMS: atom_id res chain seq x y z
N MET A 1 -2.24 11.38 -14.39
CA MET A 1 -1.97 10.94 -13.01
C MET A 1 -1.46 9.49 -12.99
N ILE A 2 -0.38 9.27 -12.29
CA ILE A 2 0.18 7.92 -12.13
C ILE A 2 -0.65 7.17 -11.08
N LYS A 3 -1.08 5.97 -11.39
CA LYS A 3 -1.89 5.15 -10.48
C LYS A 3 -1.08 3.98 -9.95
N VAL A 4 -0.96 3.91 -8.63
CA VAL A 4 -0.20 2.87 -7.93
C VAL A 4 -1.18 1.97 -7.16
N LEU A 5 -0.97 0.66 -7.22
CA LEU A 5 -1.80 -0.30 -6.51
C LEU A 5 -0.93 -1.12 -5.55
N PHE A 6 -1.30 -1.11 -4.28
CA PHE A 6 -0.65 -1.95 -3.26
C PHE A 6 -1.53 -3.14 -2.94
N VAL A 7 -0.93 -4.33 -2.88
CA VAL A 7 -1.67 -5.57 -2.67
C VAL A 7 -1.06 -6.41 -1.54
N CYS A 8 -1.88 -6.77 -0.56
CA CYS A 8 -1.51 -7.73 0.48
C CYS A 8 -2.55 -8.85 0.53
N THR A 9 -2.62 -9.60 1.61
CA THR A 9 -3.57 -10.71 1.71
C THR A 9 -5.00 -10.22 1.96
N GLY A 10 -5.23 -9.62 3.13
CA GLY A 10 -6.59 -9.27 3.59
C GLY A 10 -7.03 -7.85 3.32
N ASN A 11 -6.13 -6.98 2.92
CA ASN A 11 -6.42 -5.56 2.66
C ASN A 11 -6.96 -4.80 3.89
N THR A 12 -6.50 -5.18 5.08
CA THR A 12 -6.89 -4.50 6.32
C THR A 12 -5.73 -3.89 7.10
N CYS A 13 -4.49 -4.25 6.79
CA CYS A 13 -3.31 -3.78 7.52
C CYS A 13 -2.26 -3.18 6.60
N ARG A 14 -1.45 -4.02 5.95
CA ARG A 14 -0.25 -3.58 5.22
C ARG A 14 -0.55 -2.72 4.00
N SER A 15 -1.36 -3.20 3.07
CA SER A 15 -1.65 -2.45 1.86
C SER A 15 -2.43 -1.16 2.13
N PRO A 16 -3.39 -1.11 3.07
CA PRO A 16 -4.03 0.16 3.40
C PRO A 16 -3.09 1.17 4.03
N MET A 17 -2.16 0.72 4.89
CA MET A 17 -1.16 1.64 5.47
C MET A 17 -0.27 2.23 4.38
N ALA A 18 0.13 1.42 3.41
CA ALA A 18 0.92 1.88 2.27
C ALA A 18 0.14 2.91 1.44
N GLU A 19 -1.11 2.61 1.15
CA GLU A 19 -2.00 3.51 0.40
C GLU A 19 -2.13 4.87 1.08
N TYR A 20 -2.46 4.87 2.37
CA TYR A 20 -2.68 6.11 3.11
C TYR A 20 -1.40 6.94 3.24
N TYR A 21 -0.28 6.28 3.52
CA TYR A 21 0.99 6.99 3.59
C TYR A 21 1.38 7.58 2.24
N PHE A 22 1.29 6.80 1.17
CA PHE A 22 1.59 7.28 -0.19
C PHE A 22 0.74 8.51 -0.52
N ASN A 23 -0.57 8.42 -0.32
CA ASN A 23 -1.48 9.51 -0.66
C ASN A 23 -1.23 10.75 0.19
N SER A 24 -0.93 10.60 1.48
CA SER A 24 -0.65 11.75 2.33
C SER A 24 0.56 12.54 1.84
N GLU A 25 1.59 11.85 1.35
CA GLU A 25 2.80 12.49 0.83
C GLU A 25 2.53 13.25 -0.46
N PHE A 26 1.80 12.65 -1.40
CA PHE A 26 1.53 13.30 -2.68
C PHE A 26 0.47 14.40 -2.59
N GLU A 27 -0.54 14.25 -1.75
CA GLU A 27 -1.55 15.28 -1.54
C GLU A 27 -0.95 16.61 -1.08
N MET A 28 0.10 16.55 -0.29
CA MET A 28 0.74 17.75 0.24
C MET A 28 1.67 18.44 -0.77
N GLN A 29 2.29 17.67 -1.63
CA GLN A 29 3.36 18.18 -2.51
C GLN A 29 2.96 18.22 -3.99
N ASN A 30 2.37 17.16 -4.50
CA ASN A 30 2.03 17.01 -5.93
C ASN A 30 0.74 16.22 -6.10
N PRO A 31 -0.42 16.79 -5.73
CA PRO A 31 -1.68 16.04 -5.71
C PRO A 31 -2.13 15.52 -7.08
N GLU A 32 -1.61 16.09 -8.16
CA GLU A 32 -1.98 15.67 -9.51
C GLU A 32 -1.01 14.65 -10.11
N LEU A 33 0.12 14.41 -9.46
CA LEU A 33 1.14 13.53 -10.01
C LEU A 33 0.78 12.05 -9.88
N ALA A 34 0.38 11.62 -8.70
CA ALA A 34 0.16 10.21 -8.42
C ALA A 34 -0.87 10.00 -7.31
N ALA A 35 -1.53 8.86 -7.36
CA ALA A 35 -2.44 8.41 -6.30
C ALA A 35 -2.36 6.90 -6.17
N ALA A 36 -2.61 6.39 -4.97
CA ALA A 36 -2.56 4.96 -4.69
C ALA A 36 -3.93 4.43 -4.28
N GLU A 37 -4.15 3.16 -4.58
CA GLU A 37 -5.24 2.35 -4.08
C GLU A 37 -4.65 1.07 -3.49
N SER A 38 -5.47 0.27 -2.83
CA SER A 38 -5.05 -1.02 -2.30
C SER A 38 -6.12 -2.09 -2.48
N ARG A 39 -5.69 -3.34 -2.55
CA ARG A 39 -6.56 -4.52 -2.67
C ARG A 39 -5.95 -5.68 -1.91
N GLY A 40 -6.71 -6.75 -1.77
CA GLY A 40 -6.24 -7.99 -1.15
C GLY A 40 -6.38 -9.19 -2.07
N LEU A 41 -5.46 -10.14 -1.94
CA LEU A 41 -5.54 -11.40 -2.69
C LEU A 41 -6.68 -12.29 -2.19
N HIS A 42 -6.97 -12.21 -0.89
CA HIS A 42 -8.04 -12.93 -0.23
C HIS A 42 -8.73 -11.99 0.74
N ALA A 43 -9.32 -10.92 0.24
CA ALA A 43 -10.01 -9.93 1.04
C ALA A 43 -11.46 -10.30 1.25
N GLU A 44 -11.95 -10.10 2.46
CA GLU A 44 -13.37 -10.09 2.73
C GLU A 44 -13.85 -8.67 2.43
N GLU A 45 -14.87 -8.54 1.58
CA GLU A 45 -15.33 -7.23 1.14
C GLU A 45 -15.92 -6.43 2.29
N GLY A 46 -15.54 -5.15 2.35
CA GLY A 46 -16.16 -4.20 3.27
C GLY A 46 -15.65 -4.17 4.69
N CYS A 47 -14.54 -4.86 4.99
CA CYS A 47 -13.96 -4.80 6.34
C CYS A 47 -13.22 -3.49 6.56
N GLN A 48 -13.32 -2.96 7.77
CA GLN A 48 -12.58 -1.77 8.15
C GLN A 48 -11.08 -2.09 8.28
N MET A 49 -10.26 -1.07 8.13
CA MET A 49 -8.84 -1.17 8.46
C MET A 49 -8.72 -1.61 9.92
N SER A 50 -7.75 -2.46 10.23
CA SER A 50 -7.57 -2.94 11.60
C SER A 50 -7.32 -1.76 12.56
N ALA A 51 -7.77 -1.92 13.80
CA ALA A 51 -7.70 -0.84 14.81
C ALA A 51 -6.26 -0.35 15.03
N ASN A 52 -5.29 -1.27 15.12
CA ASN A 52 -3.90 -0.90 15.32
C ASN A 52 -3.29 -0.21 14.09
N ALA A 53 -3.71 -0.59 12.89
CA ALA A 53 -3.26 0.10 11.68
C ALA A 53 -3.75 1.54 11.66
N LYS A 54 -5.03 1.77 11.99
CA LYS A 54 -5.59 3.11 12.11
C LYS A 54 -4.83 3.95 13.13
N LYS A 55 -4.55 3.35 14.28
CA LYS A 55 -3.87 4.02 15.38
C LYS A 55 -2.46 4.46 15.00
N VAL A 56 -1.72 3.60 14.31
CA VAL A 56 -0.37 3.94 13.85
C VAL A 56 -0.41 5.10 12.85
N LEU A 57 -1.36 5.09 11.93
CA LEU A 57 -1.49 6.19 10.96
C LEU A 57 -1.76 7.53 11.67
N GLU A 58 -2.55 7.52 12.73
CA GLU A 58 -2.77 8.72 13.54
C GLU A 58 -1.52 9.12 14.31
N MET A 59 -0.87 8.16 14.97
CA MET A 59 0.35 8.41 15.74
C MET A 59 1.49 8.97 14.89
N ARG A 60 1.58 8.56 13.64
CA ARG A 60 2.62 8.99 12.70
C ARG A 60 2.23 10.23 11.89
N GLY A 61 1.07 10.81 12.18
CA GLY A 61 0.63 12.04 11.52
C GLY A 61 0.15 11.88 10.10
N VAL A 62 -0.12 10.64 9.65
CA VAL A 62 -0.64 10.38 8.31
C VAL A 62 -2.10 10.84 8.22
N VAL A 63 -2.86 10.64 9.28
CA VAL A 63 -4.22 11.17 9.42
C VAL A 63 -4.29 11.94 10.73
N ARG A 64 -5.21 12.90 10.82
CA ARG A 64 -5.43 13.68 12.04
C ARG A 64 -6.20 12.87 13.08
N ASN A 65 -7.13 12.05 12.61
CA ASN A 65 -8.04 11.30 13.46
C ASN A 65 -8.34 9.97 12.78
N THR A 66 -8.44 8.90 13.56
CA THR A 66 -8.79 7.58 13.01
C THR A 66 -10.16 7.58 12.33
N ASP A 67 -11.06 8.47 12.72
CA ASP A 67 -12.38 8.61 12.09
C ASP A 67 -12.31 9.12 10.65
N ASP A 68 -11.20 9.72 10.25
CA ASP A 68 -10.98 10.18 8.87
C ASP A 68 -10.67 9.03 7.93
N ILE A 69 -10.44 7.82 8.45
CA ILE A 69 -10.12 6.66 7.64
C ILE A 69 -11.40 5.98 7.17
N SER A 70 -11.67 6.10 5.88
CA SER A 70 -12.86 5.52 5.26
C SER A 70 -12.59 4.19 4.55
N HIS A 71 -11.35 3.72 4.57
CA HIS A 71 -10.96 2.51 3.87
C HIS A 71 -11.83 1.30 4.20
N LYS A 72 -12.23 0.57 3.16
CA LYS A 72 -12.90 -0.73 3.27
C LYS A 72 -12.11 -1.73 2.43
N SER A 73 -11.93 -2.92 2.95
CA SER A 73 -11.20 -3.97 2.24
C SER A 73 -11.91 -4.36 0.95
N ARG A 74 -11.12 -4.61 -0.10
CA ARG A 74 -11.62 -4.99 -1.42
C ARG A 74 -10.73 -6.05 -2.04
N GLN A 75 -11.35 -7.03 -2.66
CA GLN A 75 -10.67 -8.10 -3.38
C GLN A 75 -10.04 -7.57 -4.66
N ILE A 76 -8.86 -8.08 -5.00
CA ILE A 76 -8.21 -7.77 -6.27
C ILE A 76 -9.07 -8.28 -7.42
N ASP A 77 -9.14 -7.52 -8.50
CA ASP A 77 -9.81 -7.93 -9.72
C ASP A 77 -9.04 -7.43 -10.94
N GLU A 78 -9.44 -7.90 -12.12
CA GLU A 78 -8.76 -7.55 -13.35
C GLU A 78 -8.85 -6.05 -13.66
N GLU A 79 -9.96 -5.42 -13.33
CA GLU A 79 -10.15 -4.00 -13.58
C GLU A 79 -9.12 -3.16 -12.79
N ALA A 80 -8.92 -3.48 -11.51
CA ALA A 80 -7.93 -2.80 -10.69
C ALA A 80 -6.52 -2.96 -11.27
N ILE A 81 -6.20 -4.16 -11.74
CA ILE A 81 -4.91 -4.45 -12.38
C ILE A 81 -4.73 -3.63 -13.66
N LYS A 82 -5.75 -3.59 -14.51
CA LYS A 82 -5.69 -2.83 -15.77
C LYS A 82 -5.51 -1.34 -15.55
N ASN A 83 -6.18 -0.79 -14.55
CA ASN A 83 -6.18 0.65 -14.28
C ASN A 83 -4.91 1.15 -13.61
N ALA A 84 -4.13 0.28 -12.99
CA ALA A 84 -2.89 0.68 -12.31
C ALA A 84 -1.73 0.77 -13.29
N ASP A 85 -0.87 1.76 -13.08
CA ASP A 85 0.38 1.89 -13.84
C ASP A 85 1.49 1.06 -13.19
N PHE A 86 1.50 1.01 -11.86
CA PHE A 86 2.46 0.23 -11.08
C PHE A 86 1.72 -0.58 -10.03
N ILE A 87 2.07 -1.84 -9.89
CA ILE A 87 1.45 -2.74 -8.92
C ILE A 87 2.53 -3.31 -8.02
N TYR A 88 2.38 -3.10 -6.71
CA TYR A 88 3.34 -3.58 -5.72
C TYR A 88 2.68 -4.55 -4.76
N GLY A 89 3.12 -5.81 -4.81
CA GLY A 89 2.84 -6.76 -3.74
C GLY A 89 3.65 -6.33 -2.50
N ILE A 90 3.04 -6.40 -1.34
CA ILE A 90 3.73 -6.02 -0.10
C ILE A 90 4.91 -6.96 0.18
N THR A 91 4.81 -8.22 -0.26
CA THR A 91 5.90 -9.19 -0.15
C THR A 91 6.17 -9.82 -1.51
N VAL A 92 7.30 -10.53 -1.63
CA VAL A 92 7.60 -11.31 -2.84
C VAL A 92 6.56 -12.41 -3.08
N HIS A 93 5.93 -12.91 -2.01
CA HIS A 93 4.86 -13.89 -2.12
C HIS A 93 3.64 -13.28 -2.82
N HIS A 94 3.25 -12.05 -2.44
CA HIS A 94 2.14 -11.35 -3.09
C HIS A 94 2.45 -11.07 -4.57
N GLU A 95 3.68 -10.68 -4.86
CA GLU A 95 4.13 -10.48 -6.25
C GLU A 95 3.96 -11.75 -7.06
N ALA A 96 4.44 -12.88 -6.53
CA ALA A 96 4.36 -14.16 -7.22
C ALA A 96 2.92 -14.58 -7.49
N ARG A 97 2.04 -14.43 -6.49
CA ARG A 97 0.63 -14.79 -6.62
C ARG A 97 -0.08 -13.89 -7.64
N LEU A 98 0.24 -12.61 -7.66
CA LEU A 98 -0.34 -11.68 -8.62
C LEU A 98 0.07 -12.04 -10.05
N LYS A 99 1.33 -12.40 -10.26
CA LYS A 99 1.81 -12.82 -11.58
C LYS A 99 1.20 -14.13 -12.05
N GLU A 100 0.96 -15.05 -11.13
CA GLU A 100 0.24 -16.29 -11.44
C GLU A 100 -1.19 -16.03 -11.88
N GLN A 101 -1.88 -15.15 -11.16
CA GLN A 101 -3.28 -14.85 -11.40
C GLN A 101 -3.49 -13.95 -12.61
N PHE A 102 -2.57 -13.02 -12.85
CA PHE A 102 -2.65 -12.04 -13.93
C PHE A 102 -1.38 -12.02 -14.77
N PRO A 103 -1.05 -13.14 -15.45
CA PRO A 103 0.22 -13.26 -16.18
C PRO A 103 0.38 -12.25 -17.31
N GLU A 104 -0.72 -11.77 -17.88
CA GLU A 104 -0.70 -10.78 -18.95
C GLU A 104 -0.15 -9.43 -18.48
N PHE A 105 -0.18 -9.18 -17.17
CA PHE A 105 0.25 -7.91 -16.58
C PHE A 105 1.53 -8.05 -15.74
N ALA A 106 2.23 -9.17 -15.88
CA ALA A 106 3.41 -9.46 -15.06
C ALA A 106 4.50 -8.37 -15.12
N ASN A 107 4.63 -7.70 -16.25
CA ASN A 107 5.66 -6.68 -16.44
C ASN A 107 5.46 -5.43 -15.57
N LYS A 108 4.27 -5.19 -15.06
CA LYS A 108 4.02 -4.05 -14.17
C LYS A 108 3.79 -4.44 -12.71
N ILE A 109 4.01 -5.71 -12.38
CA ILE A 109 3.85 -6.24 -11.02
C ILE A 109 5.23 -6.45 -10.39
N LYS A 110 5.45 -5.86 -9.23
CA LYS A 110 6.71 -5.95 -8.47
C LYS A 110 6.38 -6.15 -6.99
N SER A 111 7.39 -6.43 -6.18
CA SER A 111 7.25 -6.39 -4.72
C SER A 111 7.81 -5.08 -4.19
N LEU A 112 7.45 -4.74 -2.95
CA LEU A 112 8.10 -3.64 -2.25
C LEU A 112 9.58 -3.98 -2.03
N PRO A 113 10.46 -2.96 -1.90
CA PRO A 113 11.88 -3.18 -1.62
C PRO A 113 12.16 -4.01 -0.36
N GLU A 114 11.34 -3.88 0.68
CA GLU A 114 11.44 -4.72 1.88
C GLU A 114 10.31 -5.73 1.90
N ASP A 115 10.60 -6.94 2.40
CA ASP A 115 9.61 -8.01 2.52
C ASP A 115 8.93 -7.88 3.88
N ILE A 116 7.74 -7.31 3.90
CA ILE A 116 7.08 -6.86 5.13
C ILE A 116 6.14 -7.92 5.69
N GLY A 117 6.45 -8.40 6.90
CA GLY A 117 5.66 -9.43 7.56
C GLY A 117 4.26 -8.95 7.96
N ASP A 118 3.35 -9.90 8.15
CA ASP A 118 1.96 -9.61 8.50
C ASP A 118 1.84 -9.29 10.00
N PRO A 119 1.41 -8.07 10.38
CA PRO A 119 1.26 -7.70 11.78
C PRO A 119 -0.09 -8.11 12.38
N TYR A 120 -1.00 -8.72 11.60
CA TYR A 120 -2.35 -9.06 12.04
C TYR A 120 -2.34 -9.84 13.36
N GLY A 121 -3.15 -9.37 14.31
CA GLY A 121 -3.23 -10.00 15.63
C GLY A 121 -2.07 -9.66 16.57
N SER A 122 -1.12 -8.86 16.12
CA SER A 122 0.06 -8.48 16.90
C SER A 122 -0.16 -7.21 17.72
N SER A 123 0.82 -6.85 18.54
CA SER A 123 0.78 -5.64 19.36
C SER A 123 0.91 -4.39 18.54
N LEU A 124 0.57 -3.25 19.13
CA LEU A 124 0.73 -1.94 18.51
C LEU A 124 2.18 -1.70 18.10
N GLU A 125 3.15 -2.12 18.90
CA GLU A 125 4.58 -1.97 18.60
C GLU A 125 4.97 -2.69 17.30
N ILE A 126 4.41 -3.87 17.06
CA ILE A 126 4.66 -4.61 15.82
C ILE A 126 4.03 -3.88 14.62
N TYR A 127 2.86 -3.28 14.81
CA TYR A 127 2.25 -2.46 13.77
C TYR A 127 3.08 -1.21 13.47
N GLU A 128 3.66 -0.58 14.49
CA GLU A 128 4.55 0.58 14.29
C GLU A 128 5.78 0.18 13.48
N LYS A 129 6.40 -0.95 13.83
CA LYS A 129 7.56 -1.47 13.09
C LYS A 129 7.18 -1.77 11.64
N CYS A 130 6.03 -2.39 11.44
CA CYS A 130 5.50 -2.70 10.10
C CYS A 130 5.32 -1.41 9.29
N PHE A 131 4.72 -0.40 9.90
CA PHE A 131 4.53 0.90 9.23
C PHE A 131 5.87 1.53 8.85
N ASP A 132 6.86 1.48 9.72
CA ASP A 132 8.18 2.06 9.44
C ASP A 132 8.86 1.37 8.25
N GLU A 133 8.68 0.05 8.13
CA GLU A 133 9.19 -0.69 6.97
C GLU A 133 8.45 -0.31 5.69
N ILE A 134 7.12 -0.16 5.77
CA ILE A 134 6.30 0.31 4.65
C ILE A 134 6.73 1.71 4.22
N LYS A 135 6.91 2.61 5.18
CA LYS A 135 7.34 3.98 4.91
C LYS A 135 8.65 4.02 4.13
N ARG A 136 9.65 3.24 4.55
CA ARG A 136 10.93 3.18 3.84
C ARG A 136 10.76 2.74 2.40
N SER A 137 9.95 1.70 2.18
CA SER A 137 9.69 1.17 0.84
C SER A 137 8.92 2.18 -0.02
N VAL A 138 7.89 2.79 0.53
CA VAL A 138 7.08 3.78 -0.19
C VAL A 138 7.90 5.03 -0.52
N ASP A 139 8.80 5.44 0.39
CA ASP A 139 9.68 6.58 0.12
C ASP A 139 10.60 6.32 -1.08
N ILE A 140 11.08 5.08 -1.24
CA ILE A 140 11.88 4.70 -2.40
C ILE A 140 11.05 4.81 -3.69
N ILE A 141 9.84 4.30 -3.66
CA ILE A 141 8.92 4.39 -4.81
C ILE A 141 8.63 5.85 -5.15
N LYS A 142 8.32 6.64 -4.15
CA LYS A 142 8.04 8.07 -4.31
C LYS A 142 9.19 8.79 -5.00
N LYS A 143 10.41 8.54 -4.59
CA LYS A 143 11.59 9.14 -5.21
C LYS A 143 11.73 8.75 -6.67
N SER A 144 11.46 7.49 -7.01
CA SER A 144 11.52 7.06 -8.40
C SER A 144 10.48 7.75 -9.27
N LEU A 145 9.30 8.04 -8.73
CA LEU A 145 8.23 8.72 -9.45
C LEU A 145 8.50 10.22 -9.61
N THR A 146 9.13 10.84 -8.65
CA THR A 146 9.43 12.28 -8.68
C THR A 146 10.78 12.61 -9.31
N GLY A 147 11.60 11.61 -9.57
CA GLY A 147 12.93 11.81 -10.12
C GLY A 147 13.98 12.29 -9.11
N GLU A 148 13.65 12.33 -7.83
CA GLU A 148 14.56 12.79 -6.79
C GLU A 148 15.85 11.97 -6.70
N ASN A 149 15.81 10.70 -7.10
CA ASN A 149 16.98 9.83 -7.12
C ASN A 149 18.04 10.26 -8.13
N LEU A 150 17.68 11.08 -9.10
CA LEU A 150 18.57 11.48 -10.17
C LEU A 150 19.48 12.65 -9.78
N GLU A 151 19.25 13.23 -8.63
CA GLU A 151 19.98 14.40 -8.14
C GLU A 151 21.18 14.06 -7.25
N CYS A 152 21.39 12.83 -6.95
CA CYS A 152 22.47 12.40 -6.06
C CYS A 152 23.81 12.29 -6.72
#